data_d449b466bbc4dfad8734023f836cafc3
#
_entry.id   d449b466bbc4dfad8734023f836cafc3
#
_cell.length_a   1.000
_cell.length_b   1.000
_cell.length_c   1.000
_cell.angle_alpha   90.00
_cell.angle_beta   90.00
_cell.angle_gamma   90.00
#
_symmetry.space_group_name_H-M   'P 1'
#
loop_
_entity.id
_entity.type
_entity.pdbx_description
1 polymer ?
#
loop_
_entity_poly.entity_id
_entity_poly.type
_entity_poly.pdbx_seq_one_letter_code
_entity_poly.pdbx_strand_id
1 'polypeptide(L)'
;MRNRRNREAFAEHSFWQSYSDMMAALLLIFILIIAITLAIYRQKTEDLEQTRLKLNSAQEQLDAARVDLENSRREIEASNKELAASLAELQQAYDQAALTKEELNKAYLEIENAQRELETTKSELQDIIGVRTDIIGALQDAFDNSTAMTVDAQTGAITFSADVLFQFNSSTLSRNSRETLREVIPTYLGVLLQDQYREYIAEIIVEGHTDTDGTYQSNLILSGDRARAVARFCLDADNGLSKEQIGYLQEILTVNARSFSEPIYETDHSGNPTDKVDMDASRRVEIKFRLKEDEMIEKISAILGQ
;
A
#
# COMPACT_ATOMS: atom_id res chain seq x y z
N MET A 1 -30.49 72.35 12.49
CA MET A 1 -30.99 71.00 12.25
C MET A 1 -30.42 70.33 10.90
N ARG A 2 -29.49 70.97 10.26
CA ARG A 2 -29.00 70.51 8.93
C ARG A 2 -27.80 69.56 9.03
N ASN A 3 -27.10 69.47 10.16
CA ASN A 3 -25.88 68.70 10.35
C ASN A 3 -26.07 67.28 10.90
N ARG A 4 -27.26 66.91 11.40
CA ARG A 4 -27.52 65.56 11.93
C ARG A 4 -27.89 64.57 10.81
N ARG A 5 -28.67 65.00 9.83
CA ARG A 5 -29.11 64.17 8.69
C ARG A 5 -27.96 63.70 7.81
N ASN A 6 -26.94 64.54 7.62
CA ASN A 6 -25.77 64.15 6.81
C ASN A 6 -24.84 63.13 7.49
N ARG A 7 -24.80 63.10 8.84
CA ARG A 7 -24.03 62.12 9.58
C ARG A 7 -24.68 60.72 9.59
N GLU A 8 -25.99 60.67 9.63
CA GLU A 8 -26.72 59.39 9.57
C GLU A 8 -26.65 58.78 8.16
N ALA A 9 -26.80 59.58 7.11
CA ALA A 9 -26.69 59.11 5.73
C ALA A 9 -25.27 58.62 5.39
N PHE A 10 -24.22 59.27 5.94
CA PHE A 10 -22.84 58.78 5.77
C PHE A 10 -22.56 57.50 6.57
N ALA A 11 -23.17 57.36 7.74
CA ALA A 11 -23.04 56.16 8.58
C ALA A 11 -23.78 54.97 7.95
N GLU A 12 -24.97 55.18 7.40
CA GLU A 12 -25.70 54.14 6.68
C GLU A 12 -24.96 53.70 5.40
N HIS A 13 -24.43 54.66 4.64
CA HIS A 13 -23.69 54.33 3.41
C HIS A 13 -22.40 53.53 3.72
N SER A 14 -21.70 53.87 4.81
CA SER A 14 -20.50 53.14 5.23
C SER A 14 -20.85 51.74 5.76
N PHE A 15 -22.00 51.62 6.45
CA PHE A 15 -22.46 50.32 6.94
C PHE A 15 -22.85 49.36 5.81
N TRP A 16 -23.59 49.86 4.81
CA TRP A 16 -23.94 49.07 3.62
C TRP A 16 -22.73 48.71 2.77
N GLN A 17 -21.75 49.58 2.68
CA GLN A 17 -20.50 49.35 1.97
C GLN A 17 -19.64 48.28 2.68
N SER A 18 -19.54 48.38 4.02
CA SER A 18 -18.87 47.40 4.87
C SER A 18 -19.56 46.03 4.81
N TYR A 19 -20.90 46.02 4.80
CA TYR A 19 -21.72 44.79 4.67
C TYR A 19 -21.56 44.17 3.28
N SER A 20 -21.56 44.97 2.23
CA SER A 20 -21.33 44.53 0.87
C SER A 20 -19.92 43.96 0.67
N ASP A 21 -18.88 44.59 1.28
CA ASP A 21 -17.52 44.09 1.27
C ASP A 21 -17.37 42.78 2.04
N MET A 22 -18.05 42.67 3.19
CA MET A 22 -18.08 41.45 3.98
C MET A 22 -18.80 40.31 3.24
N MET A 23 -19.91 40.62 2.56
CA MET A 23 -20.63 39.67 1.72
C MET A 23 -19.83 39.26 0.47
N ALA A 24 -19.16 40.21 -0.15
CA ALA A 24 -18.28 39.94 -1.27
C ALA A 24 -17.05 39.05 -0.87
N ALA A 25 -16.49 39.35 0.32
CA ALA A 25 -15.40 38.50 0.88
C ALA A 25 -15.87 37.08 1.20
N LEU A 26 -17.08 36.95 1.79
CA LEU A 26 -17.70 35.65 2.06
C LEU A 26 -18.03 34.89 0.79
N LEU A 27 -18.55 35.57 -0.24
CA LEU A 27 -18.77 34.96 -1.57
C LEU A 27 -17.49 34.53 -2.23
N LEU A 28 -16.43 35.34 -2.14
CA LEU A 28 -15.10 35.00 -2.65
C LEU A 28 -14.50 33.77 -1.96
N ILE A 29 -14.62 33.71 -0.61
CA ILE A 29 -14.19 32.55 0.16
C ILE A 29 -15.00 31.31 -0.25
N PHE A 30 -16.31 31.44 -0.45
CA PHE A 30 -17.17 30.34 -0.87
C PHE A 30 -16.82 29.82 -2.28
N ILE A 31 -16.59 30.75 -3.24
CA ILE A 31 -16.12 30.40 -4.58
C ILE A 31 -14.72 29.76 -4.53
N LEU A 32 -13.84 30.27 -3.67
CA LEU A 32 -12.52 29.72 -3.46
C LEU A 32 -12.59 28.28 -2.89
N ILE A 33 -13.44 28.06 -1.88
CA ILE A 33 -13.69 26.73 -1.30
C ILE A 33 -14.22 25.77 -2.37
N ILE A 34 -15.18 26.23 -3.20
CA ILE A 34 -15.72 25.41 -4.30
C ILE A 34 -14.63 25.10 -5.33
N ALA A 35 -13.82 26.08 -5.72
CA ALA A 35 -12.74 25.91 -6.69
C ALA A 35 -11.67 24.94 -6.14
N ILE A 36 -11.31 25.10 -4.89
CA ILE A 36 -10.39 24.20 -4.18
C ILE A 36 -10.98 22.79 -4.10
N THR A 37 -12.24 22.68 -3.68
CA THR A 37 -12.98 21.42 -3.61
C THR A 37 -13.00 20.71 -4.97
N LEU A 38 -13.29 21.45 -6.04
CA LEU A 38 -13.27 20.93 -7.42
C LEU A 38 -11.86 20.53 -7.89
N ALA A 39 -10.84 21.28 -7.50
CA ALA A 39 -9.45 20.99 -7.86
C ALA A 39 -8.94 19.68 -7.20
N ILE A 40 -9.22 19.53 -5.90
CA ILE A 40 -8.90 18.31 -5.14
C ILE A 40 -9.67 17.09 -5.65
N TYR A 41 -10.91 17.30 -6.05
CA TYR A 41 -11.79 16.29 -6.61
C TYR A 41 -11.21 15.72 -7.92
N ARG A 42 -10.71 16.57 -8.81
CA ARG A 42 -10.04 16.16 -10.05
C ARG A 42 -8.79 15.33 -9.78
N GLN A 43 -7.98 15.75 -8.84
CA GLN A 43 -6.72 15.10 -8.52
C GLN A 43 -6.92 13.69 -7.93
N LYS A 44 -7.97 13.51 -7.12
CA LYS A 44 -8.33 12.21 -6.55
C LYS A 44 -8.78 11.18 -7.61
N THR A 45 -9.41 11.62 -8.70
CA THR A 45 -9.81 10.76 -9.82
C THR A 45 -8.59 10.27 -10.61
N GLU A 46 -7.59 11.14 -10.82
CA GLU A 46 -6.33 10.78 -11.50
C GLU A 46 -5.57 9.69 -10.75
N ASP A 47 -5.51 9.78 -9.43
CA ASP A 47 -4.72 8.85 -8.62
C ASP A 47 -5.37 7.46 -8.46
N LEU A 48 -6.71 7.45 -8.35
CA LEU A 48 -7.46 6.19 -8.38
C LEU A 48 -7.29 5.50 -9.74
N GLU A 49 -7.28 6.27 -10.81
CA GLU A 49 -7.06 5.75 -12.16
C GLU A 49 -5.63 5.22 -12.33
N GLN A 50 -4.63 5.94 -11.79
CA GLN A 50 -3.25 5.45 -11.76
C GLN A 50 -3.09 4.21 -10.88
N THR A 51 -3.77 4.18 -9.71
CA THR A 51 -3.75 2.99 -8.83
C THR A 51 -4.44 1.81 -9.51
N ARG A 52 -5.54 2.07 -10.23
CA ARG A 52 -6.24 1.06 -11.04
C ARG A 52 -5.39 0.56 -12.21
N LEU A 53 -4.67 1.47 -12.88
CA LEU A 53 -3.72 1.09 -13.94
C LEU A 53 -2.56 0.25 -13.38
N LYS A 54 -2.01 0.62 -12.21
CA LYS A 54 -0.99 -0.18 -11.52
C LYS A 54 -1.53 -1.53 -11.07
N LEU A 55 -2.79 -1.57 -10.58
CA LEU A 55 -3.45 -2.82 -10.21
C LEU A 55 -3.68 -3.72 -11.43
N ASN A 56 -4.19 -3.14 -12.53
CA ASN A 56 -4.36 -3.88 -13.77
C ASN A 56 -3.02 -4.37 -14.33
N SER A 57 -1.98 -3.52 -14.30
CA SER A 57 -0.62 -3.90 -14.69
C SER A 57 -0.06 -5.02 -13.79
N ALA A 58 -0.28 -4.94 -12.48
CA ALA A 58 0.11 -6.01 -11.55
C ALA A 58 -0.71 -7.29 -11.77
N GLN A 59 -2.00 -7.15 -12.07
CA GLN A 59 -2.88 -8.26 -12.44
C GLN A 59 -2.41 -8.92 -13.74
N GLU A 60 -2.10 -8.11 -14.77
CA GLU A 60 -1.55 -8.61 -16.05
C GLU A 60 -0.20 -9.32 -15.85
N GLN A 61 0.67 -8.77 -14.99
CA GLN A 61 1.93 -9.43 -14.64
C GLN A 61 1.71 -10.73 -13.88
N LEU A 62 0.71 -10.77 -13.00
CA LEU A 62 0.34 -11.97 -12.25
C LEU A 62 -0.27 -13.04 -13.17
N ASP A 63 -1.10 -12.63 -14.12
CA ASP A 63 -1.69 -13.52 -15.10
C ASP A 63 -0.64 -14.02 -16.11
N ALA A 64 0.29 -13.17 -16.54
CA ALA A 64 1.44 -13.56 -17.34
C ALA A 64 2.34 -14.56 -16.61
N ALA A 65 2.68 -14.30 -15.35
CA ALA A 65 3.45 -15.22 -14.52
C ALA A 65 2.72 -16.55 -14.26
N ARG A 66 1.37 -16.54 -14.18
CA ARG A 66 0.57 -17.78 -14.10
C ARG A 66 0.63 -18.58 -15.39
N VAL A 67 0.56 -17.90 -16.54
CA VAL A 67 0.66 -18.54 -17.85
C VAL A 67 2.07 -19.15 -18.04
N ASP A 68 3.12 -18.43 -17.64
CA ASP A 68 4.51 -18.92 -17.70
C ASP A 68 4.72 -20.13 -16.77
N LEU A 69 4.14 -20.10 -15.58
CA LEU A 69 4.16 -21.21 -14.64
C LEU A 69 3.45 -22.45 -15.21
N GLU A 70 2.29 -22.22 -15.86
CA GLU A 70 1.52 -23.31 -16.47
C GLU A 70 2.21 -23.86 -17.73
N ASN A 71 2.88 -23.01 -18.50
CA ASN A 71 3.71 -23.44 -19.64
C ASN A 71 4.94 -24.24 -19.18
N SER A 72 5.64 -23.75 -18.15
CA SER A 72 6.74 -24.51 -17.53
C SER A 72 6.29 -25.84 -16.95
N ARG A 73 5.08 -25.92 -16.40
CA ARG A 73 4.47 -27.17 -15.93
C ARG A 73 4.16 -28.11 -17.07
N ARG A 74 3.67 -27.61 -18.20
CA ARG A 74 3.41 -28.44 -19.42
C ARG A 74 4.71 -28.91 -20.06
N GLU A 75 5.77 -28.07 -20.08
CA GLU A 75 7.11 -28.49 -20.53
C GLU A 75 7.70 -29.54 -19.59
N ILE A 76 7.54 -29.39 -18.27
CA ILE A 76 7.94 -30.40 -17.29
C ILE A 76 7.13 -31.69 -17.46
N GLU A 77 5.81 -31.57 -17.69
CA GLU A 77 4.96 -32.76 -17.96
C GLU A 77 5.34 -33.45 -19.29
N ALA A 78 5.66 -32.67 -20.32
CA ALA A 78 6.17 -33.20 -21.58
C ALA A 78 7.56 -33.85 -21.42
N SER A 79 8.46 -33.19 -20.70
CA SER A 79 9.81 -33.73 -20.39
C SER A 79 9.75 -34.97 -19.49
N ASN A 80 8.82 -34.94 -18.49
CA ASN A 80 8.59 -36.13 -17.65
C ASN A 80 7.98 -37.30 -18.46
N LYS A 81 7.13 -36.95 -19.45
CA LYS A 81 6.58 -37.98 -20.36
C LYS A 81 7.65 -38.55 -21.32
N GLU A 82 8.53 -37.67 -21.79
CA GLU A 82 9.68 -38.06 -22.60
C GLU A 82 10.66 -38.89 -21.79
N LEU A 83 10.94 -38.49 -20.55
CA LEU A 83 11.76 -39.22 -19.60
C LEU A 83 11.16 -40.61 -19.25
N ALA A 84 9.82 -40.66 -19.03
CA ALA A 84 9.11 -41.90 -18.75
C ALA A 84 9.10 -42.86 -19.98
N ALA A 85 8.98 -42.31 -21.19
CA ALA A 85 9.08 -43.05 -22.42
C ALA A 85 10.52 -43.59 -22.65
N SER A 86 11.55 -42.73 -22.39
CA SER A 86 12.96 -43.11 -22.48
C SER A 86 13.34 -44.19 -21.45
N LEU A 87 12.77 -44.12 -20.26
CA LEU A 87 12.91 -45.18 -19.26
C LEU A 87 12.25 -46.50 -19.67
N ALA A 88 11.08 -46.43 -20.36
CA ALA A 88 10.41 -47.63 -20.90
C ALA A 88 11.24 -48.26 -22.07
N GLU A 89 11.81 -47.43 -22.96
CA GLU A 89 12.73 -47.87 -23.98
C GLU A 89 14.02 -48.43 -23.41
N LEU A 90 14.57 -47.81 -22.37
CA LEU A 90 15.69 -48.31 -21.61
C LEU A 90 15.38 -49.65 -20.96
N GLN A 91 14.21 -49.79 -20.35
CA GLN A 91 13.75 -51.04 -19.76
C GLN A 91 13.59 -52.14 -20.81
N GLN A 92 13.00 -51.82 -21.98
CA GLN A 92 12.94 -52.74 -23.11
C GLN A 92 14.31 -53.07 -23.68
N ALA A 93 15.17 -52.06 -23.82
CA ALA A 93 16.58 -52.26 -24.25
C ALA A 93 17.39 -53.08 -23.23
N TYR A 94 17.04 -52.89 -21.95
CA TYR A 94 17.64 -53.60 -20.82
C TYR A 94 17.24 -55.07 -20.77
N ASP A 95 15.92 -55.33 -20.93
CA ASP A 95 15.43 -56.72 -21.02
C ASP A 95 15.98 -57.43 -22.24
N GLN A 96 16.25 -56.67 -23.30
CA GLN A 96 16.86 -57.20 -24.53
C GLN A 96 18.39 -57.33 -24.45
N ALA A 97 19.04 -56.46 -23.69
CA ALA A 97 20.51 -56.36 -23.66
C ALA A 97 21.15 -56.97 -22.42
N ALA A 98 20.37 -57.62 -21.55
CA ALA A 98 20.81 -58.10 -20.24
C ALA A 98 21.51 -57.02 -19.39
N LEU A 99 21.02 -55.71 -19.49
CA LEU A 99 21.49 -54.60 -18.69
C LEU A 99 21.27 -54.84 -17.20
N THR A 100 22.16 -54.32 -16.37
CA THR A 100 22.21 -54.65 -14.95
C THR A 100 21.18 -53.89 -14.13
N LYS A 101 20.64 -54.49 -13.11
CA LYS A 101 19.63 -53.93 -12.17
C LYS A 101 20.14 -52.66 -11.47
N GLU A 102 21.44 -52.49 -11.46
CA GLU A 102 22.12 -51.35 -10.82
C GLU A 102 21.95 -50.01 -11.57
N GLU A 103 21.94 -50.01 -12.91
CA GLU A 103 21.72 -48.81 -13.73
C GLU A 103 20.24 -48.36 -13.64
N LEU A 104 19.31 -49.30 -13.57
CA LEU A 104 17.90 -49.02 -13.41
C LEU A 104 17.61 -48.34 -12.04
N ASN A 105 18.23 -48.86 -10.98
CA ASN A 105 18.08 -48.24 -9.65
C ASN A 105 18.69 -46.86 -9.58
N LYS A 106 19.78 -46.60 -10.31
CA LYS A 106 20.40 -45.28 -10.38
C LYS A 106 19.49 -44.24 -11.05
N ALA A 107 18.85 -44.63 -12.18
CA ALA A 107 17.90 -43.78 -12.88
C ALA A 107 16.67 -43.48 -12.02
N TYR A 108 16.18 -44.44 -11.23
CA TYR A 108 15.07 -44.20 -10.29
C TYR A 108 15.43 -43.24 -9.16
N LEU A 109 16.66 -43.34 -8.62
CA LEU A 109 17.12 -42.42 -7.57
C LEU A 109 17.29 -40.99 -8.08
N GLU A 110 17.74 -40.83 -9.34
CA GLU A 110 17.82 -39.49 -9.96
C GLU A 110 16.45 -38.85 -10.17
N ILE A 111 15.44 -39.65 -10.55
CA ILE A 111 14.03 -39.17 -10.69
C ILE A 111 13.45 -38.80 -9.34
N GLU A 112 13.69 -39.62 -8.29
CA GLU A 112 13.17 -39.33 -6.92
C GLU A 112 13.78 -38.06 -6.35
N ASN A 113 15.09 -37.82 -6.61
CA ASN A 113 15.76 -36.57 -6.20
C ASN A 113 15.20 -35.35 -6.97
N ALA A 114 15.04 -35.49 -8.29
CA ALA A 114 14.46 -34.42 -9.11
C ALA A 114 13.00 -34.10 -8.74
N GLN A 115 12.21 -35.13 -8.37
CA GLN A 115 10.85 -34.93 -7.87
C GLN A 115 10.82 -34.22 -6.51
N ARG A 116 11.73 -34.57 -5.59
CA ARG A 116 11.85 -33.86 -4.31
C ARG A 116 12.27 -32.41 -4.50
N GLU A 117 13.21 -32.18 -5.39
CA GLU A 117 13.66 -30.83 -5.73
C GLU A 117 12.52 -29.98 -6.32
N LEU A 118 11.73 -30.55 -7.21
CA LEU A 118 10.54 -29.92 -7.78
C LEU A 118 9.46 -29.63 -6.72
N GLU A 119 9.26 -30.56 -5.80
CA GLU A 119 8.27 -30.40 -4.72
C GLU A 119 8.69 -29.35 -3.70
N THR A 120 10.00 -29.30 -3.37
CA THR A 120 10.60 -28.25 -2.53
C THR A 120 10.45 -26.89 -3.20
N THR A 121 10.81 -26.81 -4.48
CA THR A 121 10.70 -25.60 -5.30
C THR A 121 9.25 -25.07 -5.37
N LYS A 122 8.30 -25.97 -5.56
CA LYS A 122 6.86 -25.60 -5.57
C LYS A 122 6.39 -25.10 -4.21
N SER A 123 6.87 -25.71 -3.12
CA SER A 123 6.53 -25.26 -1.76
C SER A 123 7.10 -23.88 -1.46
N GLU A 124 8.37 -23.64 -1.80
CA GLU A 124 9.01 -22.32 -1.63
C GLU A 124 8.30 -21.22 -2.43
N LEU A 125 7.83 -21.54 -3.63
CA LEU A 125 7.07 -20.63 -4.48
C LEU A 125 5.67 -20.30 -3.89
N GLN A 126 5.01 -21.31 -3.30
CA GLN A 126 3.75 -21.10 -2.60
C GLN A 126 3.93 -20.27 -1.34
N ASP A 127 5.00 -20.49 -0.59
CA ASP A 127 5.32 -19.71 0.61
C ASP A 127 5.58 -18.23 0.24
N ILE A 128 6.32 -17.97 -0.83
CA ILE A 128 6.61 -16.63 -1.33
C ILE A 128 5.34 -15.88 -1.76
N ILE A 129 4.44 -16.55 -2.49
CA ILE A 129 3.17 -15.96 -2.93
C ILE A 129 2.20 -15.79 -1.76
N GLY A 130 2.26 -16.70 -0.79
CA GLY A 130 1.40 -16.70 0.40
C GLY A 130 1.69 -15.58 1.38
N VAL A 131 2.96 -15.24 1.60
CA VAL A 131 3.40 -14.32 2.67
C VAL A 131 2.66 -12.96 2.62
N ARG A 132 2.51 -12.34 1.47
CA ARG A 132 1.77 -11.08 1.33
C ARG A 132 0.30 -11.26 1.71
N THR A 133 -0.32 -12.32 1.22
CA THR A 133 -1.73 -12.64 1.47
C THR A 133 -1.96 -12.94 2.95
N ASP A 134 -1.05 -13.69 3.56
CA ASP A 134 -1.10 -14.02 4.98
C ASP A 134 -0.93 -12.80 5.88
N ILE A 135 0.00 -11.91 5.54
CA ILE A 135 0.18 -10.61 6.25
C ILE A 135 -1.10 -9.78 6.14
N ILE A 136 -1.65 -9.63 4.93
CA ILE A 136 -2.87 -8.85 4.71
C ILE A 136 -4.04 -9.46 5.49
N GLY A 137 -4.22 -10.78 5.44
CA GLY A 137 -5.23 -11.49 6.19
C GLY A 137 -5.08 -11.28 7.70
N ALA A 138 -3.87 -11.44 8.23
CA ALA A 138 -3.59 -11.22 9.64
C ALA A 138 -3.83 -9.77 10.08
N LEU A 139 -3.55 -8.80 9.22
CA LEU A 139 -3.86 -7.39 9.46
C LEU A 139 -5.37 -7.14 9.46
N GLN A 140 -6.10 -7.71 8.50
CA GLN A 140 -7.55 -7.60 8.45
C GLN A 140 -8.20 -8.20 9.70
N ASP A 141 -7.79 -9.39 10.12
CA ASP A 141 -8.28 -10.05 11.34
C ASP A 141 -7.99 -9.22 12.59
N ALA A 142 -6.79 -8.62 12.66
CA ALA A 142 -6.40 -7.78 13.80
C ALA A 142 -7.23 -6.49 13.91
N PHE A 143 -7.79 -6.00 12.79
CA PHE A 143 -8.50 -4.74 12.71
C PHE A 143 -9.97 -4.84 12.28
N ASP A 144 -10.53 -6.03 12.19
CA ASP A 144 -11.92 -6.28 11.73
C ASP A 144 -12.99 -5.47 12.49
N ASN A 145 -12.71 -5.10 13.73
CA ASN A 145 -13.61 -4.30 14.58
C ASN A 145 -13.16 -2.84 14.78
N SER A 146 -12.16 -2.36 14.05
CA SER A 146 -11.66 -1.00 14.22
C SER A 146 -12.50 -0.01 13.40
N THR A 147 -12.97 1.05 14.06
CA THR A 147 -13.65 2.20 13.39
C THR A 147 -12.71 3.38 13.18
N ALA A 148 -11.49 3.31 13.72
CA ALA A 148 -10.56 4.44 13.73
C ALA A 148 -9.69 4.53 12.47
N MET A 149 -9.63 3.48 11.67
CA MET A 149 -8.79 3.38 10.48
C MET A 149 -9.29 2.34 9.49
N THR A 150 -8.76 2.37 8.27
CA THR A 150 -9.04 1.41 7.21
C THR A 150 -7.76 0.66 6.83
N VAL A 151 -7.85 -0.66 6.77
CA VAL A 151 -6.80 -1.52 6.20
C VAL A 151 -7.14 -1.77 4.73
N ASP A 152 -6.24 -1.41 3.84
CA ASP A 152 -6.40 -1.70 2.42
C ASP A 152 -6.29 -3.21 2.16
N ALA A 153 -7.33 -3.79 1.57
CA ALA A 153 -7.45 -5.22 1.35
C ALA A 153 -6.45 -5.78 0.32
N GLN A 154 -5.79 -4.94 -0.45
CA GLN A 154 -4.85 -5.36 -1.51
C GLN A 154 -3.39 -5.15 -1.10
N THR A 155 -3.14 -4.07 -0.37
CA THR A 155 -1.78 -3.65 -0.01
C THR A 155 -1.44 -3.89 1.45
N GLY A 156 -2.45 -4.06 2.31
CA GLY A 156 -2.28 -4.12 3.76
C GLY A 156 -1.88 -2.77 4.38
N ALA A 157 -1.95 -1.68 3.62
CA ALA A 157 -1.69 -0.36 4.13
C ALA A 157 -2.78 0.09 5.12
N ILE A 158 -2.39 0.79 6.17
CA ILE A 158 -3.33 1.47 7.05
C ILE A 158 -3.35 2.96 6.73
N THR A 159 -4.56 3.50 6.67
CA THR A 159 -4.80 4.90 6.33
C THR A 159 -5.45 5.64 7.50
N PHE A 160 -4.85 6.74 7.90
CA PHE A 160 -5.40 7.68 8.85
C PHE A 160 -5.80 8.97 8.15
N SER A 161 -7.03 9.44 8.38
CA SER A 161 -7.39 10.80 7.98
C SER A 161 -6.49 11.82 8.67
N ALA A 162 -5.99 12.80 7.92
CA ALA A 162 -5.17 13.84 8.51
C ALA A 162 -5.94 14.67 9.56
N ASP A 163 -7.25 14.80 9.43
CA ASP A 163 -8.09 15.55 10.37
C ASP A 163 -8.24 14.83 11.73
N VAL A 164 -8.08 13.50 11.75
CA VAL A 164 -7.99 12.71 12.98
C VAL A 164 -6.64 12.92 13.67
N LEU A 165 -5.56 13.06 12.91
CA LEU A 165 -4.20 13.14 13.44
C LEU A 165 -3.76 14.58 13.73
N PHE A 166 -4.18 15.55 12.92
CA PHE A 166 -3.64 16.91 12.95
C PHE A 166 -4.76 17.96 12.89
N GLN A 167 -4.48 19.10 13.46
CA GLN A 167 -5.30 20.27 13.20
C GLN A 167 -5.08 20.78 11.77
N PHE A 168 -6.03 21.55 11.27
CA PHE A 168 -5.91 22.16 9.95
C PHE A 168 -4.58 22.89 9.79
N ASN A 169 -3.90 22.64 8.67
CA ASN A 169 -2.60 23.21 8.33
C ASN A 169 -1.50 22.98 9.39
N SER A 170 -1.59 21.89 10.13
CA SER A 170 -0.63 21.51 11.17
C SER A 170 -0.07 20.13 10.93
N SER A 171 1.14 19.89 11.41
CA SER A 171 1.82 18.59 11.51
C SER A 171 2.05 18.15 12.95
N THR A 172 1.46 18.86 13.92
CA THR A 172 1.61 18.52 15.33
C THR A 172 0.52 17.53 15.73
N LEU A 173 0.92 16.36 16.24
CA LEU A 173 -0.02 15.36 16.76
C LEU A 173 -0.71 15.88 18.03
N SER A 174 -2.04 15.85 18.03
CA SER A 174 -2.83 16.15 19.20
C SER A 174 -2.71 15.05 20.27
N ARG A 175 -3.28 15.28 21.46
CA ARG A 175 -3.31 14.24 22.51
C ARG A 175 -4.15 13.04 22.04
N ASN A 176 -5.34 13.29 21.50
CA ASN A 176 -6.23 12.23 21.00
C ASN A 176 -5.58 11.45 19.85
N SER A 177 -4.89 12.13 18.95
CA SER A 177 -4.15 11.48 17.86
C SER A 177 -3.10 10.51 18.36
N ARG A 178 -2.36 10.91 19.42
CA ARG A 178 -1.37 10.04 20.05
C ARG A 178 -2.02 8.83 20.73
N GLU A 179 -3.22 8.98 21.28
CA GLU A 179 -3.99 7.87 21.85
C GLU A 179 -4.43 6.89 20.75
N THR A 180 -4.98 7.40 19.64
CA THR A 180 -5.34 6.57 18.47
C THR A 180 -4.13 5.83 17.90
N LEU A 181 -3.01 6.51 17.70
CA LEU A 181 -1.79 5.89 17.19
C LEU A 181 -1.24 4.85 18.17
N ARG A 182 -1.35 5.07 19.49
CA ARG A 182 -0.90 4.13 20.53
C ARG A 182 -1.73 2.84 20.54
N GLU A 183 -2.96 2.91 20.11
CA GLU A 183 -3.85 1.74 19.97
C GLU A 183 -3.53 0.95 18.68
N VAL A 184 -3.32 1.66 17.58
CA VAL A 184 -3.21 1.05 16.24
C VAL A 184 -1.79 0.58 15.91
N ILE A 185 -0.78 1.42 16.18
CA ILE A 185 0.60 1.16 15.75
C ILE A 185 1.19 -0.12 16.34
N PRO A 186 1.04 -0.42 17.66
CA PRO A 186 1.57 -1.66 18.20
C PRO A 186 0.92 -2.89 17.60
N THR A 187 -0.39 -2.85 17.31
CA THR A 187 -1.11 -3.94 16.68
C THR A 187 -0.62 -4.17 15.25
N TYR A 188 -0.53 -3.12 14.45
CA TYR A 188 -0.05 -3.20 13.06
C TYR A 188 1.38 -3.71 12.97
N LEU A 189 2.28 -3.07 13.70
CA LEU A 189 3.68 -3.48 13.73
C LEU A 189 3.87 -4.83 14.43
N GLY A 190 3.02 -5.15 15.41
CA GLY A 190 3.02 -6.43 16.06
C GLY A 190 2.72 -7.60 15.10
N VAL A 191 1.87 -7.39 14.11
CA VAL A 191 1.65 -8.37 13.03
C VAL A 191 2.86 -8.43 12.10
N LEU A 192 3.31 -7.29 11.57
CA LEU A 192 4.41 -7.24 10.59
C LEU A 192 5.73 -7.78 11.13
N LEU A 193 6.01 -7.55 12.41
CA LEU A 193 7.27 -7.92 13.07
C LEU A 193 7.24 -9.30 13.73
N GLN A 194 6.22 -10.12 13.45
CA GLN A 194 6.25 -11.54 13.86
C GLN A 194 7.43 -12.26 13.20
N ASP A 195 8.01 -13.23 13.89
CA ASP A 195 9.20 -13.96 13.42
C ASP A 195 9.00 -14.61 12.05
N GLN A 196 7.77 -15.01 11.74
CA GLN A 196 7.41 -15.60 10.45
C GLN A 196 7.33 -14.61 9.28
N TYR A 197 7.18 -13.29 9.54
CA TYR A 197 7.00 -12.27 8.51
C TYR A 197 8.18 -11.30 8.42
N ARG A 198 8.81 -10.99 9.55
CA ARG A 198 9.79 -9.90 9.67
C ARG A 198 10.96 -10.03 8.71
N GLU A 199 11.40 -11.25 8.41
CA GLU A 199 12.51 -11.49 7.49
C GLU A 199 12.17 -11.13 6.04
N TYR A 200 10.89 -11.13 5.68
CA TYR A 200 10.40 -10.77 4.34
C TYR A 200 10.13 -9.28 4.19
N ILE A 201 10.07 -8.50 5.29
CA ILE A 201 9.84 -7.06 5.24
C ILE A 201 11.14 -6.35 4.86
N ALA A 202 11.12 -5.64 3.73
CA ALA A 202 12.23 -4.79 3.30
C ALA A 202 12.13 -3.39 3.91
N GLU A 203 10.90 -2.85 4.03
CA GLU A 203 10.69 -1.47 4.38
C GLU A 203 9.29 -1.26 4.98
N ILE A 204 9.19 -0.42 6.00
CA ILE A 204 7.94 0.14 6.49
C ILE A 204 7.95 1.63 6.15
N ILE A 205 6.94 2.08 5.41
CA ILE A 205 6.90 3.40 4.81
C ILE A 205 5.78 4.19 5.49
N VAL A 206 6.11 5.35 6.06
CA VAL A 206 5.10 6.33 6.48
C VAL A 206 4.99 7.39 5.41
N GLU A 207 3.83 7.50 4.80
CA GLU A 207 3.59 8.33 3.65
C GLU A 207 2.53 9.39 3.95
N GLY A 208 2.87 10.65 3.68
CA GLY A 208 1.96 11.78 3.90
C GLY A 208 1.40 12.32 2.61
N HIS A 209 0.10 12.61 2.62
CA HIS A 209 -0.64 13.18 1.49
C HIS A 209 -1.40 14.43 1.92
N THR A 210 -1.62 15.33 0.97
CA THR A 210 -2.44 16.52 1.14
C THR A 210 -3.54 16.57 0.09
N ASP A 211 -4.45 17.50 0.27
CA ASP A 211 -5.32 17.98 -0.79
C ASP A 211 -4.56 18.93 -1.73
N THR A 212 -5.24 19.43 -2.76
CA THR A 212 -4.66 20.32 -3.78
C THR A 212 -4.74 21.79 -3.45
N ASP A 213 -5.18 22.14 -2.25
CA ASP A 213 -5.17 23.54 -1.84
C ASP A 213 -3.72 24.00 -1.61
N GLY A 214 -3.38 25.14 -2.21
CA GLY A 214 -2.02 25.67 -2.15
C GLY A 214 -1.09 25.20 -3.26
N THR A 215 0.22 25.31 -3.05
CA THR A 215 1.22 24.92 -4.04
C THR A 215 1.73 23.50 -3.79
N TYR A 216 2.19 22.82 -4.85
CA TYR A 216 2.80 21.49 -4.71
C TYR A 216 3.94 21.50 -3.68
N GLN A 217 4.76 22.55 -3.68
CA GLN A 217 5.92 22.62 -2.81
C GLN A 217 5.55 22.82 -1.34
N SER A 218 4.55 23.67 -1.04
CA SER A 218 4.06 23.83 0.33
C SER A 218 3.41 22.53 0.85
N ASN A 219 2.67 21.86 0.00
CA ASN A 219 2.05 20.58 0.30
C ASN A 219 3.06 19.44 0.45
N LEU A 220 4.15 19.46 -0.31
CA LEU A 220 5.24 18.50 -0.15
C LEU A 220 5.89 18.62 1.24
N ILE A 221 6.12 19.86 1.69
CA ILE A 221 6.65 20.11 3.03
C ILE A 221 5.65 19.64 4.10
N LEU A 222 4.39 20.04 3.99
CA LEU A 222 3.35 19.68 4.96
C LEU A 222 3.14 18.16 5.05
N SER A 223 3.05 17.48 3.91
CA SER A 223 2.90 16.02 3.86
C SER A 223 4.10 15.30 4.48
N GLY A 224 5.32 15.78 4.19
CA GLY A 224 6.54 15.24 4.80
C GLY A 224 6.64 15.50 6.31
N ASP A 225 6.22 16.68 6.78
CA ASP A 225 6.19 17.01 8.22
C ASP A 225 5.17 16.14 8.96
N ARG A 226 4.02 15.88 8.38
CA ARG A 226 3.00 14.97 8.93
C ARG A 226 3.49 13.53 9.01
N ALA A 227 4.07 13.02 7.93
CA ALA A 227 4.65 11.68 7.90
C ALA A 227 5.78 11.54 8.93
N ARG A 228 6.68 12.53 9.03
CA ARG A 228 7.74 12.57 10.06
C ARG A 228 7.19 12.58 11.49
N ALA A 229 6.09 13.29 11.73
CA ALA A 229 5.47 13.32 13.06
C ALA A 229 4.97 11.95 13.48
N VAL A 230 4.35 11.19 12.56
CA VAL A 230 3.91 9.81 12.78
C VAL A 230 5.10 8.87 12.92
N ALA A 231 6.12 8.98 12.06
CA ALA A 231 7.32 8.14 12.13
C ALA A 231 8.08 8.35 13.47
N ARG A 232 8.19 9.60 13.93
CA ARG A 232 8.77 9.89 15.26
C ARG A 232 7.95 9.25 16.37
N PHE A 233 6.63 9.29 16.27
CA PHE A 233 5.77 8.60 17.24
C PHE A 233 6.03 7.09 17.25
N CYS A 234 6.19 6.44 16.09
CA CYS A 234 6.53 5.01 16.00
C CYS A 234 7.86 4.66 16.68
N LEU A 235 8.80 5.61 16.72
CA LEU A 235 10.14 5.43 17.35
C LEU A 235 10.21 5.93 18.80
N ASP A 236 9.13 6.50 19.35
CA ASP A 236 9.08 6.99 20.72
C ASP A 236 8.94 5.82 21.72
N ALA A 237 9.60 5.90 22.86
CA ALA A 237 9.55 4.89 23.90
C ALA A 237 8.14 4.70 24.51
N ASP A 238 7.28 5.74 24.43
CA ASP A 238 5.93 5.75 25.01
C ASP A 238 4.84 5.31 24.03
N ASN A 239 5.21 4.76 22.88
CA ASN A 239 4.27 4.37 21.82
C ASN A 239 3.59 2.99 22.00
N GLY A 240 4.01 2.22 23.00
CA GLY A 240 3.50 0.87 23.25
C GLY A 240 4.32 -0.25 22.60
N LEU A 241 5.39 0.07 21.84
CA LEU A 241 6.28 -0.91 21.24
C LEU A 241 7.42 -1.31 22.20
N SER A 242 7.92 -2.54 22.04
CA SER A 242 9.12 -2.99 22.74
C SER A 242 10.37 -2.30 22.21
N LYS A 243 11.43 -2.27 23.02
CA LYS A 243 12.74 -1.71 22.59
C LYS A 243 13.32 -2.48 21.39
N GLU A 244 13.08 -3.76 21.29
CA GLU A 244 13.50 -4.60 20.18
C GLU A 244 12.78 -4.20 18.88
N GLN A 245 11.46 -4.03 18.95
CA GLN A 245 10.65 -3.56 17.81
C GLN A 245 11.09 -2.16 17.34
N ILE A 246 11.34 -1.24 18.28
CA ILE A 246 11.85 0.10 17.95
C ILE A 246 13.23 0.01 17.29
N GLY A 247 14.13 -0.84 17.81
CA GLY A 247 15.46 -1.05 17.20
C GLY A 247 15.37 -1.55 15.78
N TYR A 248 14.50 -2.52 15.52
CA TYR A 248 14.27 -3.05 14.17
C TYR A 248 13.65 -1.99 13.24
N LEU A 249 12.68 -1.21 13.73
CA LEU A 249 12.08 -0.12 12.96
C LEU A 249 13.11 0.94 12.53
N GLN A 250 14.13 1.20 13.34
CA GLN A 250 15.18 2.17 12.97
C GLN A 250 15.97 1.76 11.73
N GLU A 251 15.99 0.47 11.38
CA GLU A 251 16.69 -0.07 10.21
C GLU A 251 15.82 -0.01 8.94
N ILE A 252 14.49 -0.17 9.08
CA ILE A 252 13.59 -0.37 7.93
C ILE A 252 12.51 0.71 7.77
N LEU A 253 12.38 1.66 8.71
CA LEU A 253 11.36 2.70 8.65
C LEU A 253 11.82 3.85 7.77
N THR A 254 10.99 4.19 6.77
CA THR A 254 11.19 5.33 5.89
C THR A 254 10.01 6.29 5.90
N VAL A 255 10.24 7.48 5.36
CA VAL A 255 9.22 8.55 5.31
C VAL A 255 9.14 9.12 3.90
N ASN A 256 7.95 9.11 3.33
CA ASN A 256 7.68 9.68 2.03
C ASN A 256 6.72 10.88 2.11
N ALA A 257 7.03 11.91 1.36
CA ALA A 257 6.18 13.08 1.15
C ALA A 257 5.57 13.03 -0.26
N ARG A 258 4.24 12.95 -0.38
CA ARG A 258 3.55 12.80 -1.65
C ARG A 258 2.86 14.07 -2.13
N SER A 259 2.80 15.11 -1.29
CA SER A 259 2.02 16.29 -1.65
C SER A 259 0.58 15.88 -2.04
N PHE A 260 0.10 16.36 -3.17
CA PHE A 260 -1.17 15.98 -3.78
C PHE A 260 -1.03 15.10 -5.04
N SER A 261 0.05 14.33 -5.16
CA SER A 261 0.30 13.50 -6.36
C SER A 261 -0.58 12.26 -6.45
N GLU A 262 -1.19 11.84 -5.34
CA GLU A 262 -2.03 10.64 -5.25
C GLU A 262 -3.38 10.97 -4.59
N PRO A 263 -4.27 11.74 -5.27
CA PRO A 263 -5.57 12.09 -4.73
C PRO A 263 -6.54 10.90 -4.73
N ILE A 264 -7.46 10.85 -3.77
CA ILE A 264 -8.56 9.89 -3.73
C ILE A 264 -9.82 10.53 -4.33
N TYR A 265 -10.66 9.78 -5.02
CA TYR A 265 -11.84 10.26 -5.74
C TYR A 265 -13.14 9.80 -5.09
N GLU A 266 -14.19 10.63 -5.14
CA GLU A 266 -15.52 10.22 -4.70
C GLU A 266 -16.01 9.04 -5.57
N THR A 267 -16.77 8.13 -4.98
CA THR A 267 -17.44 7.05 -5.69
C THR A 267 -18.92 7.39 -5.87
N ASP A 268 -19.50 6.99 -7.01
CA ASP A 268 -20.94 7.05 -7.23
C ASP A 268 -21.70 6.00 -6.39
N HIS A 269 -23.03 5.98 -6.49
CA HIS A 269 -23.87 5.03 -5.77
C HIS A 269 -23.62 3.56 -6.17
N SER A 270 -22.92 3.32 -7.26
CA SER A 270 -22.53 1.99 -7.75
C SER A 270 -21.11 1.61 -7.37
N GLY A 271 -20.40 2.47 -6.60
CA GLY A 271 -19.02 2.24 -6.20
C GLY A 271 -17.99 2.59 -7.27
N ASN A 272 -18.39 3.20 -8.40
CA ASN A 272 -17.44 3.60 -9.44
C ASN A 272 -16.82 4.97 -9.07
N PRO A 273 -15.53 5.17 -9.37
CA PRO A 273 -14.88 6.46 -9.17
C PRO A 273 -15.51 7.52 -10.09
N THR A 274 -15.77 8.68 -9.54
CA THR A 274 -16.27 9.85 -10.27
C THR A 274 -15.11 10.77 -10.66
N ASP A 275 -15.35 11.81 -11.47
CA ASP A 275 -14.36 12.85 -11.79
C ASP A 275 -14.13 13.85 -10.62
N LYS A 276 -14.68 13.57 -9.44
CA LYS A 276 -14.70 14.49 -8.31
C LYS A 276 -13.76 14.03 -7.19
N VAL A 277 -12.77 14.83 -6.80
CA VAL A 277 -11.82 14.51 -5.73
C VAL A 277 -12.50 14.58 -4.36
N ASP A 278 -12.34 13.54 -3.55
CA ASP A 278 -12.64 13.59 -2.13
C ASP A 278 -11.48 14.26 -1.38
N MET A 279 -11.71 15.51 -0.97
CA MET A 279 -10.74 16.36 -0.27
C MET A 279 -10.27 15.74 1.04
N ASP A 280 -11.24 15.25 1.81
CA ASP A 280 -11.02 14.78 3.17
C ASP A 280 -10.23 13.46 3.15
N ALA A 281 -10.60 12.55 2.27
CA ALA A 281 -9.86 11.31 2.12
C ALA A 281 -8.47 11.49 1.49
N SER A 282 -8.26 12.59 0.69
CA SER A 282 -6.93 12.92 0.16
C SER A 282 -5.98 13.41 1.23
N ARG A 283 -6.49 14.11 2.25
CA ARG A 283 -5.70 14.51 3.41
C ARG A 283 -5.51 13.32 4.34
N ARG A 284 -4.45 12.56 4.14
CA ARG A 284 -4.20 11.33 4.88
C ARG A 284 -2.73 11.08 5.18
N VAL A 285 -2.49 10.19 6.12
CA VAL A 285 -1.20 9.54 6.32
C VAL A 285 -1.42 8.04 6.19
N GLU A 286 -0.61 7.42 5.37
CA GLU A 286 -0.58 5.98 5.17
C GLU A 286 0.66 5.37 5.84
N ILE A 287 0.48 4.18 6.42
CA ILE A 287 1.59 3.33 6.83
C ILE A 287 1.44 2.04 6.03
N LYS A 288 2.46 1.73 5.26
CA LYS A 288 2.50 0.56 4.39
C LYS A 288 3.84 -0.17 4.50
N PHE A 289 3.85 -1.42 4.10
CA PHE A 289 5.06 -2.23 4.07
C PHE A 289 5.41 -2.61 2.63
N ARG A 290 6.70 -2.86 2.42
CA ARG A 290 7.24 -3.43 1.19
C ARG A 290 8.00 -4.70 1.55
N LEU A 291 7.77 -5.76 0.79
CA LEU A 291 8.50 -7.02 0.94
C LEU A 291 9.84 -6.94 0.17
N LYS A 292 10.77 -7.81 0.52
CA LYS A 292 12.07 -7.97 -0.16
C LYS A 292 11.87 -8.61 -1.54
N GLU A 293 11.34 -7.81 -2.47
CA GLU A 293 10.96 -8.28 -3.81
C GLU A 293 12.17 -8.79 -4.60
N ASP A 294 13.33 -8.16 -4.46
CA ASP A 294 14.56 -8.56 -5.16
C ASP A 294 15.02 -9.95 -4.73
N GLU A 295 15.01 -10.25 -3.43
CA GLU A 295 15.34 -11.59 -2.92
C GLU A 295 14.30 -12.65 -3.36
N MET A 296 13.03 -12.22 -3.46
CA MET A 296 11.96 -13.09 -3.98
C MET A 296 12.14 -13.38 -5.46
N ILE A 297 12.50 -12.38 -6.26
CA ILE A 297 12.78 -12.51 -7.69
C ILE A 297 14.02 -13.40 -7.94
N GLU A 298 15.07 -13.24 -7.14
CA GLU A 298 16.26 -14.11 -7.22
C GLU A 298 15.90 -15.57 -6.90
N LYS A 299 15.14 -15.82 -5.84
CA LYS A 299 14.65 -17.17 -5.51
C LYS A 299 13.81 -17.75 -6.65
N ILE A 300 12.86 -16.97 -7.17
CA ILE A 300 12.03 -17.40 -8.31
C ILE A 300 12.89 -17.70 -9.56
N SER A 301 13.86 -16.84 -9.87
CA SER A 301 14.76 -17.04 -11.00
C SER A 301 15.63 -18.29 -10.83
N ALA A 302 16.14 -18.53 -9.63
CA ALA A 302 16.91 -19.75 -9.31
C ALA A 302 16.04 -21.03 -9.45
N ILE A 303 14.77 -20.96 -9.06
CA ILE A 303 13.79 -22.04 -9.16
C ILE A 303 13.43 -22.35 -10.63
N LEU A 304 13.25 -21.30 -11.44
CA LEU A 304 12.90 -21.44 -12.85
C LEU A 304 14.10 -21.77 -13.76
N GLY A 305 15.34 -21.83 -13.24
CA GLY A 305 16.54 -22.26 -13.96
C GLY A 305 17.00 -21.27 -15.03
N GLN A 306 16.75 -19.99 -14.87
CA GLN A 306 17.23 -18.91 -15.74
C GLN A 306 18.42 -18.18 -15.15
#